data_9a989a34ffde2c421751bb06970cce44
#
_entry.id   9a989a34ffde2c421751bb06970cce44
#
_cell.length_a   1.000
_cell.length_b   1.000
_cell.length_c   1.000
_cell.angle_alpha   90.00
_cell.angle_beta   90.00
_cell.angle_gamma   90.00
#
_symmetry.space_group_name_H-M   'P 1'
#
loop_
_entity.id
_entity.type
_entity.pdbx_description
1 polymer ?
#
loop_
_entity_poly.entity_id
_entity_poly.type
_entity_poly.pdbx_seq_one_letter_code
_entity_poly.pdbx_strand_id
1 'polypeptide(L)'
;MKNKKDVTEKYWKRLWKNVNMSSISGAAGMRTDNNPKLSGRLRKGNQSTKRHEVSITIGDLKKIFHQQDGKCFWLNIPMSLEDLFVSHSPFAPSVDRIDNERGYHKDNIVLTTRFANKGRGAYMGEDFGPRIKKLLQESISDSE
;
A
#
# COMPACT_ATOMS: atom_id res chain seq x y z
N MET A 1 -14.94 30.10 -1.37
CA MET A 1 -14.25 29.16 -2.29
C MET A 1 -13.13 28.45 -1.54
N LYS A 2 -13.28 27.15 -1.30
CA LYS A 2 -12.18 26.36 -0.75
C LYS A 2 -11.11 26.23 -1.82
N ASN A 3 -9.91 26.66 -1.49
CA ASN A 3 -8.77 26.68 -2.38
C ASN A 3 -8.49 25.25 -2.89
N LYS A 4 -8.25 25.07 -4.18
CA LYS A 4 -7.93 23.76 -4.80
C LYS A 4 -6.80 23.00 -4.05
N LYS A 5 -5.94 23.75 -3.38
CA LYS A 5 -4.85 23.24 -2.55
C LYS A 5 -5.36 22.51 -1.29
N ASP A 6 -6.53 22.91 -0.79
CA ASP A 6 -7.11 22.39 0.45
C ASP A 6 -7.86 21.06 0.25
N VAL A 7 -8.37 20.85 -0.96
CA VAL A 7 -9.15 19.64 -1.30
C VAL A 7 -8.24 18.41 -1.44
N THR A 8 -7.04 18.59 -1.94
CA THR A 8 -6.09 17.46 -2.16
C THR A 8 -5.32 17.10 -0.90
N GLU A 9 -5.11 18.05 0.02
CA GLU A 9 -4.35 17.82 1.24
C GLU A 9 -4.95 16.72 2.13
N LYS A 10 -6.28 16.62 2.17
CA LYS A 10 -6.98 15.57 2.92
C LYS A 10 -6.60 14.15 2.46
N TYR A 11 -6.36 13.96 1.16
CA TYR A 11 -5.97 12.66 0.60
C TYR A 11 -4.57 12.27 1.05
N TRP A 12 -3.64 13.21 1.03
CA TRP A 12 -2.26 12.98 1.47
C TRP A 12 -2.17 12.67 2.96
N LYS A 13 -2.92 13.40 3.77
CA LYS A 13 -3.04 13.12 5.21
C LYS A 13 -3.62 11.73 5.45
N ARG A 14 -4.62 11.34 4.67
CA ARG A 14 -5.21 10.00 4.77
C ARG A 14 -4.21 8.92 4.40
N LEU A 15 -3.51 9.07 3.29
CA LEU A 15 -2.49 8.12 2.86
C LEU A 15 -1.38 7.97 3.91
N TRP A 16 -0.88 9.08 4.41
CA TRP A 16 0.14 9.08 5.46
C TRP A 16 -0.35 8.42 6.75
N LYS A 17 -1.58 8.70 7.15
CA LYS A 17 -2.22 8.03 8.27
C LYS A 17 -2.31 6.51 8.06
N ASN A 18 -2.67 6.08 6.86
CA ASN A 18 -2.75 4.64 6.53
C ASN A 18 -1.38 3.97 6.67
N VAL A 19 -0.29 4.60 6.26
CA VAL A 19 1.08 4.09 6.45
C VAL A 19 1.38 3.91 7.94
N ASN A 20 1.10 4.90 8.76
CA ASN A 20 1.35 4.82 10.18
C ASN A 20 0.51 3.75 10.87
N MET A 21 -0.74 3.59 10.46
CA MET A 21 -1.60 2.52 10.95
C MET A 21 -1.10 1.14 10.53
N SER A 22 -0.64 0.99 9.29
CA SER A 22 -0.07 -0.26 8.78
C SER A 22 1.21 -0.64 9.52
N SER A 23 2.05 0.33 9.86
CA SER A 23 3.25 0.09 10.65
C SER A 23 2.93 -0.44 12.05
N ILE A 24 1.83 0.02 12.62
CA ILE A 24 1.33 -0.39 13.93
C ILE A 24 0.55 -1.69 13.85
N SER A 25 -0.27 -1.88 12.81
CA SER A 25 -1.13 -3.05 12.67
C SER A 25 -0.35 -4.31 12.35
N GLY A 26 0.80 -4.21 11.69
CA GLY A 26 1.74 -5.32 11.60
C GLY A 26 2.19 -5.82 12.98
N ALA A 27 2.34 -4.89 13.92
CA ALA A 27 2.65 -5.18 15.33
C ALA A 27 1.41 -5.46 16.18
N ALA A 28 0.27 -4.93 15.79
CA ALA A 28 -0.97 -4.92 16.58
C ALA A 28 -2.13 -5.61 15.87
N GLY A 29 -1.88 -6.36 14.82
CA GLY A 29 -2.89 -7.15 14.08
C GLY A 29 -3.67 -8.13 14.97
N MET A 30 -3.45 -8.00 16.21
CA MET A 30 -3.94 -8.83 17.28
C MET A 30 -4.91 -8.14 18.20
N ARG A 31 -5.14 -6.86 18.02
CA ARG A 31 -5.96 -6.09 18.95
C ARG A 31 -7.42 -6.01 18.60
N THR A 32 -7.76 -6.37 17.39
CA THR A 32 -9.14 -6.21 16.92
C THR A 32 -10.05 -7.29 17.45
N ASP A 33 -9.45 -8.28 18.07
CA ASP A 33 -10.20 -9.44 18.49
C ASP A 33 -10.34 -9.48 19.99
N ASN A 34 -11.46 -9.04 20.43
CA ASN A 34 -11.99 -9.50 21.69
C ASN A 34 -12.26 -11.04 21.69
N ASN A 35 -11.63 -11.75 20.75
CA ASN A 35 -11.72 -13.20 20.65
C ASN A 35 -10.50 -13.84 21.32
N PRO A 36 -10.68 -14.38 22.54
CA PRO A 36 -9.56 -14.96 23.32
C PRO A 36 -8.88 -16.14 22.62
N LYS A 37 -9.58 -16.81 21.71
CA LYS A 37 -9.05 -17.97 20.96
C LYS A 37 -8.06 -17.54 19.88
N LEU A 38 -8.33 -16.41 19.21
CA LEU A 38 -7.45 -15.86 18.18
C LEU A 38 -6.24 -15.19 18.82
N SER A 39 -6.44 -14.42 19.87
CA SER A 39 -5.36 -13.73 20.58
C SER A 39 -4.31 -14.70 21.16
N GLY A 40 -4.75 -15.86 21.62
CA GLY A 40 -3.84 -16.90 22.13
C GLY A 40 -3.00 -17.55 21.04
N ARG A 41 -3.57 -17.73 19.85
CA ARG A 41 -2.89 -18.33 18.70
C ARG A 41 -1.86 -17.38 18.08
N LEU A 42 -2.16 -16.10 18.07
CA LEU A 42 -1.29 -15.06 17.53
C LEU A 42 -0.13 -14.75 18.49
N ARG A 43 -0.32 -14.88 19.78
CA ARG A 43 0.74 -14.70 20.79
C ARG A 43 1.86 -15.73 20.67
N LYS A 44 1.58 -16.95 20.22
CA LYS A 44 2.60 -18.01 20.07
C LYS A 44 3.43 -17.89 18.77
N GLY A 45 2.92 -17.20 17.75
CA GLY A 45 3.62 -16.99 16.50
C GLY A 45 4.44 -15.71 16.45
N ASN A 46 4.47 -14.95 17.52
CA ASN A 46 4.81 -13.56 17.43
C ASN A 46 6.16 -13.22 18.06
N GLN A 47 7.20 -13.52 17.34
CA GLN A 47 8.51 -12.91 17.63
C GLN A 47 8.80 -11.67 16.78
N SER A 48 7.91 -11.25 15.89
CA SER A 48 8.14 -10.11 14.99
C SER A 48 7.07 -9.02 15.09
N THR A 49 6.71 -8.64 16.30
CA THR A 49 5.92 -7.42 16.53
C THR A 49 6.78 -6.16 16.45
N LYS A 50 7.85 -6.18 15.68
CA LYS A 50 8.59 -4.97 15.43
C LYS A 50 7.73 -4.03 14.60
N ARG A 51 7.30 -2.95 15.25
CA ARG A 51 6.75 -1.81 14.55
C ARG A 51 7.74 -1.40 13.45
N HIS A 52 7.28 -1.37 12.21
CA HIS A 52 8.09 -0.86 11.13
C HIS A 52 8.34 0.63 11.31
N GLU A 53 9.59 1.03 11.22
CA GLU A 53 9.95 2.43 11.28
C GLU A 53 9.35 3.20 10.10
N VAL A 54 8.85 4.41 10.37
CA VAL A 54 8.28 5.31 9.37
C VAL A 54 9.09 6.60 9.40
N SER A 55 9.92 6.81 8.40
CA SER A 55 10.72 8.03 8.24
C SER A 55 10.27 8.92 7.08
N ILE A 56 9.23 8.52 6.35
CA ILE A 56 8.68 9.29 5.24
C ILE A 56 7.74 10.40 5.72
N THR A 57 7.71 11.46 4.95
CA THR A 57 6.80 12.60 5.15
C THR A 57 5.72 12.62 4.08
N ILE A 58 4.70 13.45 4.29
CA ILE A 58 3.69 13.73 3.26
C ILE A 58 4.34 14.30 2.00
N GLY A 59 5.36 15.13 2.14
CA GLY A 59 6.14 15.66 1.01
C GLY A 59 6.81 14.56 0.19
N ASP A 60 7.35 13.55 0.83
CA ASP A 60 7.95 12.39 0.15
C ASP A 60 6.90 11.61 -0.65
N LEU A 61 5.71 11.40 -0.10
CA LEU A 61 4.61 10.73 -0.79
C LEU A 61 4.16 11.49 -2.03
N LYS A 62 4.00 12.79 -1.93
CA LYS A 62 3.67 13.66 -3.07
C LYS A 62 4.72 13.58 -4.16
N LYS A 63 6.00 13.64 -3.79
CA LYS A 63 7.11 13.57 -4.72
C LYS A 63 7.13 12.24 -5.47
N ILE A 64 6.98 11.13 -4.78
CA ILE A 64 6.95 9.80 -5.38
C ILE A 64 5.76 9.67 -6.33
N PHE A 65 4.59 10.15 -5.94
CA PHE A 65 3.39 10.16 -6.78
C PHE A 65 3.63 10.90 -8.11
N HIS A 66 4.26 12.06 -8.05
CA HIS A 66 4.61 12.81 -9.25
C HIS A 66 5.67 12.12 -10.09
N GLN A 67 6.68 11.53 -9.48
CA GLN A 67 7.71 10.75 -10.17
C GLN A 67 7.13 9.53 -10.90
N GLN A 68 6.07 8.94 -10.36
CA GLN A 68 5.35 7.82 -10.96
C GLN A 68 4.24 8.27 -11.92
N ASP A 69 4.08 9.56 -12.15
CA ASP A 69 3.02 10.14 -12.99
C ASP A 69 1.61 9.71 -12.55
N GLY A 70 1.39 9.58 -11.25
CA GLY A 70 0.13 9.15 -10.66
C GLY A 70 -0.25 7.69 -10.93
N LYS A 71 0.69 6.89 -11.41
CA LYS A 71 0.47 5.49 -11.80
C LYS A 71 1.08 4.51 -10.81
N CYS A 72 0.41 3.37 -10.66
CA CYS A 72 0.89 2.26 -9.87
C CYS A 72 2.27 1.80 -10.33
N PHE A 73 3.22 1.70 -9.40
CA PHE A 73 4.58 1.30 -9.72
C PHE A 73 4.66 -0.07 -10.41
N TRP A 74 3.88 -1.05 -9.95
CA TRP A 74 3.94 -2.42 -10.47
C TRP A 74 3.19 -2.60 -11.78
N LEU A 75 2.04 -1.97 -11.94
CA LEU A 75 1.12 -2.24 -13.04
C LEU A 75 0.99 -1.10 -14.04
N ASN A 76 1.55 0.06 -13.73
CA ASN A 76 1.47 1.26 -14.56
C ASN A 76 0.03 1.71 -14.89
N ILE A 77 -0.91 1.41 -14.02
CA ILE A 77 -2.30 1.86 -14.11
C ILE A 77 -2.53 3.08 -13.22
N PRO A 78 -3.48 3.96 -13.55
CA PRO A 78 -3.76 5.13 -12.72
C PRO A 78 -4.19 4.75 -11.31
N MET A 79 -3.73 5.54 -10.34
CA MET A 79 -4.20 5.48 -8.95
C MET A 79 -5.20 6.62 -8.71
N SER A 80 -6.29 6.32 -8.04
CA SER A 80 -7.30 7.32 -7.68
C SER A 80 -7.12 7.78 -6.24
N LEU A 81 -6.66 9.02 -6.05
CA LEU A 81 -6.55 9.64 -4.72
C LEU A 81 -7.91 9.74 -4.02
N GLU A 82 -8.96 10.01 -4.78
CA GLU A 82 -10.32 10.13 -4.26
C GLU A 82 -10.81 8.84 -3.62
N ASP A 83 -10.37 7.70 -4.15
CA ASP A 83 -10.72 6.37 -3.66
C ASP A 83 -10.15 6.05 -2.28
N LEU A 84 -9.24 6.88 -1.75
CA LEU A 84 -8.79 6.77 -0.36
C LEU A 84 -9.95 6.88 0.65
N PHE A 85 -11.04 7.52 0.27
CA PHE A 85 -12.25 7.65 1.09
C PHE A 85 -13.38 6.71 0.68
N VAL A 86 -13.13 5.87 -0.32
CA VAL A 86 -14.07 4.82 -0.72
C VAL A 86 -13.68 3.53 0.02
N SER A 87 -14.62 3.00 0.79
CA SER A 87 -14.38 1.79 1.58
C SER A 87 -13.98 0.62 0.68
N HIS A 88 -12.86 0.01 1.03
CA HIS A 88 -12.33 -1.18 0.33
C HIS A 88 -12.00 -0.99 -1.15
N SER A 89 -11.90 0.24 -1.66
CA SER A 89 -11.55 0.45 -3.06
C SER A 89 -10.18 -0.15 -3.40
N PRO A 90 -10.10 -1.02 -4.41
CA PRO A 90 -8.83 -1.57 -4.87
C PRO A 90 -7.98 -0.57 -5.66
N PHE A 91 -8.56 0.56 -6.08
CA PHE A 91 -7.93 1.57 -6.92
C PHE A 91 -7.26 2.69 -6.12
N ALA A 92 -7.49 2.73 -4.81
CA ALA A 92 -6.86 3.70 -3.94
C ALA A 92 -5.34 3.53 -3.92
N PRO A 93 -4.56 4.61 -3.80
CA PRO A 93 -3.13 4.51 -3.56
C PRO A 93 -2.82 3.78 -2.26
N SER A 94 -1.77 3.00 -2.31
CA SER A 94 -1.20 2.31 -1.15
C SER A 94 0.31 2.43 -1.18
N VAL A 95 0.92 2.50 -0.02
CA VAL A 95 2.38 2.53 0.11
C VAL A 95 2.89 1.11 0.27
N ASP A 96 3.70 0.67 -0.67
CA ASP A 96 4.32 -0.65 -0.66
C ASP A 96 5.80 -0.54 -0.31
N ARG A 97 6.27 -1.40 0.56
CA ARG A 97 7.71 -1.53 0.86
C ARG A 97 8.34 -2.48 -0.15
N ILE A 98 9.41 -2.04 -0.80
CA ILE A 98 10.15 -2.87 -1.76
C ILE A 98 10.76 -4.07 -1.04
N ASP A 99 11.42 -3.81 0.07
CA ASP A 99 11.95 -4.82 0.99
C ASP A 99 11.06 -4.87 2.25
N ASN A 100 10.38 -5.99 2.43
CA ASN A 100 9.44 -6.19 3.55
C ASN A 100 10.12 -6.27 4.93
N GLU A 101 11.42 -6.50 4.96
CA GLU A 101 12.18 -6.55 6.21
C GLU A 101 12.61 -5.15 6.68
N ARG A 102 12.57 -4.17 5.79
CA ARG A 102 12.86 -2.78 6.08
C ARG A 102 11.57 -2.00 6.32
N GLY A 103 11.71 -0.86 7.03
CA GLY A 103 10.60 0.04 7.30
C GLY A 103 10.22 0.93 6.12
N TYR A 104 9.35 1.89 6.41
CA TYR A 104 8.88 2.89 5.45
C TYR A 104 9.89 4.04 5.35
N HIS A 105 10.87 3.87 4.48
CA HIS A 105 11.89 4.87 4.15
C HIS A 105 11.74 5.27 2.69
N LYS A 106 12.06 6.50 2.34
CA LYS A 106 11.88 7.02 0.97
C LYS A 106 12.64 6.22 -0.10
N ASP A 107 13.69 5.51 0.26
CA ASP A 107 14.44 4.61 -0.62
C ASP A 107 13.85 3.19 -0.68
N ASN A 108 12.89 2.88 0.16
CA ASN A 108 12.27 1.55 0.29
C ASN A 108 10.77 1.52 0.01
N ILE A 109 10.20 2.60 -0.48
CA ILE A 109 8.77 2.66 -0.77
C ILE A 109 8.50 3.01 -2.23
N VAL A 110 7.39 2.48 -2.71
CA VAL A 110 6.74 2.87 -3.95
C VAL A 110 5.25 3.06 -3.69
N LEU A 111 4.60 3.82 -4.55
CA LEU A 111 3.14 3.93 -4.53
C LEU A 111 2.53 2.94 -5.50
N THR A 112 1.55 2.22 -5.04
CA THR A 112 0.84 1.20 -5.80
C THR A 112 -0.66 1.37 -5.63
N THR A 113 -1.44 0.73 -6.50
CA THR A 113 -2.84 0.50 -6.17
C THR A 113 -2.95 -0.48 -5.00
N ARG A 114 -3.99 -0.35 -4.22
CA ARG A 114 -4.30 -1.30 -3.15
C ARG A 114 -4.38 -2.73 -3.66
N PHE A 115 -4.96 -2.90 -4.84
CA PHE A 115 -5.04 -4.17 -5.56
C PHE A 115 -3.65 -4.80 -5.75
N ALA A 116 -2.70 -4.04 -6.30
CA ALA A 116 -1.35 -4.53 -6.57
C ALA A 116 -0.58 -4.83 -5.27
N ASN A 117 -0.71 -3.99 -4.27
CA ASN A 117 -0.05 -4.20 -2.97
C ASN A 117 -0.52 -5.50 -2.30
N LYS A 118 -1.83 -5.72 -2.27
CA LYS A 118 -2.39 -6.94 -1.70
C LYS A 118 -2.05 -8.18 -2.52
N GLY A 119 -2.08 -8.07 -3.84
CA GLY A 119 -1.75 -9.18 -4.72
C GLY A 119 -0.28 -9.57 -4.66
N ARG A 120 0.60 -8.58 -4.55
CA ARG A 120 2.03 -8.83 -4.39
C ARG A 120 2.35 -9.46 -3.04
N GLY A 121 1.74 -8.99 -1.97
CA GLY A 121 2.02 -9.47 -0.62
C GLY A 121 3.51 -9.40 -0.29
N ALA A 122 4.10 -10.52 0.09
CA ALA A 122 5.53 -10.65 0.42
C ALA A 122 6.40 -11.12 -0.77
N TYR A 123 5.83 -11.20 -1.97
CA TYR A 123 6.59 -11.62 -3.15
C TYR A 123 7.64 -10.57 -3.53
N MET A 124 8.90 -10.98 -3.58
CA MET A 124 10.04 -10.09 -3.80
C MET A 124 10.56 -10.11 -5.25
N GLY A 125 9.97 -10.90 -6.13
CA GLY A 125 10.38 -11.00 -7.53
C GLY A 125 10.11 -9.73 -8.32
N GLU A 126 11.09 -9.26 -9.06
CA GLU A 126 10.97 -8.07 -9.91
C GLU A 126 10.01 -8.28 -11.09
N ASP A 127 9.68 -9.52 -11.40
CA ASP A 127 8.80 -9.92 -12.49
C ASP A 127 7.30 -9.78 -12.16
N PHE A 128 6.92 -9.35 -10.96
CA PHE A 128 5.52 -9.26 -10.54
C PHE A 128 4.67 -8.45 -11.52
N GLY A 129 5.07 -7.21 -11.79
CA GLY A 129 4.35 -6.33 -12.72
C GLY A 129 4.35 -6.85 -14.16
N PRO A 130 5.52 -7.13 -14.77
CA PRO A 130 5.61 -7.66 -16.12
C PRO A 130 4.83 -8.96 -16.33
N ARG A 131 4.88 -9.86 -15.35
CA ARG A 131 4.17 -11.15 -15.42
C ARG A 131 2.66 -10.99 -15.37
N ILE A 132 2.13 -10.13 -14.50
CA ILE A 132 0.71 -9.83 -14.44
C ILE A 132 0.24 -9.21 -15.76
N LYS A 133 0.97 -8.26 -16.32
CA LYS A 133 0.64 -7.64 -17.60
C LYS A 133 0.58 -8.66 -18.73
N LYS A 134 1.56 -9.55 -18.79
CA LYS A 134 1.60 -10.63 -19.78
C LYS A 134 0.37 -11.55 -19.67
N LEU A 135 0.04 -12.00 -18.47
CA LEU A 135 -1.12 -12.86 -18.24
C LEU A 135 -2.43 -12.17 -18.62
N LEU A 136 -2.57 -10.87 -18.36
CA LEU A 136 -3.75 -10.11 -18.76
C LEU A 136 -3.84 -9.97 -20.29
N GLN A 137 -2.74 -9.75 -20.97
CA GLN A 137 -2.70 -9.68 -22.43
C GLN A 137 -3.07 -11.02 -23.07
N GLU A 138 -2.55 -12.12 -22.57
CA GLU A 138 -2.89 -13.47 -23.01
C GLU A 138 -4.37 -13.75 -22.82
N SER A 139 -4.95 -13.38 -21.67
CA SER A 139 -6.37 -13.54 -21.37
C SER A 139 -7.27 -12.76 -22.35
N ILE A 140 -6.87 -11.57 -22.77
CA ILE A 140 -7.62 -10.76 -23.75
C ILE A 140 -7.53 -11.38 -25.15
N SER A 141 -6.35 -11.87 -25.53
CA SER A 141 -6.14 -12.51 -26.84
C SER A 141 -6.96 -13.78 -27.02
N ASP A 142 -7.14 -14.57 -25.96
CA ASP A 142 -7.92 -15.81 -26.00
C ASP A 142 -9.44 -15.58 -26.07
N SER A 143 -9.92 -14.36 -25.83
CA SER A 143 -11.35 -14.01 -25.89
C SER A 143 -11.79 -13.44 -27.24
N GLU A 144 -10.90 -13.34 -28.22
CA GLU A 144 -11.23 -13.00 -29.60
C GLU A 144 -11.55 -14.32 -30.40
#